data_2dc293999b6509777c93785892361a3c
#
_entry.id   2dc293999b6509777c93785892361a3c
#
_cell.length_a   1.000
_cell.length_b   1.000
_cell.length_c   1.000
_cell.angle_alpha   90.00
_cell.angle_beta   90.00
_cell.angle_gamma   90.00
#
_symmetry.space_group_name_H-M   'P 1'
#
loop_
_entity.id
_entity.type
_entity.pdbx_description
1 polymer ?
#
loop_
_entity_poly.entity_id
_entity_poly.type
_entity_poly.pdbx_seq_one_letter_code
_entity_poly.pdbx_strand_id
1 'polypeptide(L)'
;MKNHNQYNGGIADVWYSGDKADLWIEYKFEVLPKRDDTIVPIDLSPLQREWLTGRHAEGRSVGVVVGCREGGVWFPGTTGCGAGLPVKSFRGLLITRIELADLIRRSVSS
;
A
#
# COMPACT_ATOMS: atom_id res chain seq x y z
N MET A 1 -14.21 -3.34 -3.83
CA MET A 1 -14.82 -4.30 -2.90
C MET A 1 -13.76 -4.92 -2.02
N LYS A 2 -14.01 -4.95 -0.75
CA LYS A 2 -13.06 -5.52 0.20
C LYS A 2 -13.22 -7.03 0.28
N ASN A 3 -12.12 -7.75 0.12
CA ASN A 3 -12.13 -9.20 0.17
C ASN A 3 -11.72 -9.68 1.56
N HIS A 4 -12.60 -10.40 2.21
CA HIS A 4 -12.36 -10.98 3.55
C HIS A 4 -12.24 -12.50 3.53
N ASN A 5 -11.86 -13.07 2.42
CA ASN A 5 -11.74 -14.51 2.32
C ASN A 5 -10.55 -15.01 3.13
N GLN A 6 -10.83 -15.59 4.28
CA GLN A 6 -9.79 -16.12 5.19
C GLN A 6 -9.03 -17.30 4.62
N TYR A 7 -9.56 -17.99 3.61
CA TYR A 7 -8.89 -19.10 2.95
C TYR A 7 -7.86 -18.65 1.91
N ASN A 8 -7.93 -17.39 1.51
CA ASN A 8 -7.01 -16.78 0.56
C ASN A 8 -6.18 -15.70 1.26
N GLY A 9 -5.72 -16.01 2.46
CA GLY A 9 -4.88 -15.10 3.23
C GLY A 9 -3.71 -14.60 2.40
N GLY A 10 -3.45 -13.30 2.46
CA GLY A 10 -2.40 -12.66 1.70
C GLY A 10 -2.86 -11.94 0.44
N ILE A 11 -4.07 -12.16 -0.05
CA ILE A 11 -4.63 -11.35 -1.13
C ILE A 11 -4.78 -9.91 -0.66
N ALA A 12 -4.40 -8.94 -1.50
CA ALA A 12 -4.54 -7.53 -1.20
C ALA A 12 -6.00 -7.15 -0.91
N ASP A 13 -6.19 -6.16 -0.02
CA ASP A 13 -7.51 -5.77 0.49
C ASP A 13 -8.46 -5.27 -0.59
N VAL A 14 -7.96 -4.48 -1.54
CA VAL A 14 -8.81 -3.80 -2.52
C VAL A 14 -8.25 -3.95 -3.91
N TRP A 15 -9.16 -4.19 -4.84
CA TRP A 15 -8.88 -4.25 -6.26
C TRP A 15 -9.59 -3.09 -6.95
N TYR A 16 -8.82 -2.29 -7.66
CA TYR A 16 -9.34 -1.21 -8.49
C TYR A 16 -9.21 -1.60 -9.96
N SER A 17 -10.26 -1.37 -10.72
CA SER A 17 -10.27 -1.69 -12.14
C SER A 17 -10.72 -0.47 -12.94
N GLY A 18 -9.99 -0.17 -13.99
CA GLY A 18 -10.31 0.91 -14.91
C GLY A 18 -10.04 0.50 -16.35
N ASP A 19 -10.22 1.43 -17.28
CA ASP A 19 -10.06 1.16 -18.71
C ASP A 19 -8.60 0.96 -19.13
N LYS A 20 -7.66 1.39 -18.31
CA LYS A 20 -6.23 1.30 -18.61
C LYS A 20 -5.57 0.09 -17.96
N ALA A 21 -5.89 -0.19 -16.70
CA ALA A 21 -5.22 -1.23 -15.92
C ALA A 21 -6.00 -1.58 -14.67
N ASP A 22 -5.59 -2.65 -14.03
CA ASP A 22 -6.04 -3.01 -12.69
C ASP A 22 -4.95 -2.64 -11.68
N LEU A 23 -5.36 -2.41 -10.43
CA LEU A 23 -4.43 -2.09 -9.34
C LEU A 23 -4.92 -2.78 -8.07
N TRP A 24 -4.06 -3.54 -7.44
CA TRP A 24 -4.33 -4.19 -6.16
C TRP A 24 -3.58 -3.45 -5.06
N ILE A 25 -4.30 -3.04 -4.01
CA ILE A 25 -3.70 -2.30 -2.89
C ILE A 25 -3.98 -3.01 -1.57
N GLU A 26 -2.93 -3.27 -0.83
CA GLU A 26 -3.01 -3.66 0.57
C GLU A 26 -2.98 -2.38 1.41
N TYR A 27 -3.99 -2.17 2.26
CA TYR A 27 -4.08 -1.01 3.13
C TYR A 27 -3.65 -1.36 4.54
N LYS A 28 -2.77 -0.54 5.10
CA LYS A 28 -2.36 -0.60 6.49
C LYS A 28 -2.61 0.75 7.13
N PHE A 29 -2.91 0.77 8.42
CA PHE A 29 -3.07 2.01 9.17
C PHE A 29 -2.08 2.01 10.34
N GLU A 30 -1.35 3.11 10.51
CA GLU A 30 -0.37 3.26 11.56
C GLU A 30 -0.58 4.56 12.32
N VAL A 31 -0.32 4.52 13.62
CA VAL A 31 -0.23 5.72 14.44
C VAL A 31 1.24 6.12 14.45
N LEU A 32 1.53 7.33 13.97
CA LEU A 32 2.92 7.76 13.84
C LEU A 32 3.56 7.97 15.22
N PRO A 33 4.76 7.41 15.46
CA PRO A 33 5.55 7.74 16.65
C PRO A 33 5.86 9.22 16.70
N LYS A 34 6.12 9.73 17.92
CA LYS A 34 6.43 11.15 18.11
C LYS A 34 7.84 11.52 17.66
N ARG A 35 8.78 10.57 17.74
CA ARG A 35 10.19 10.83 17.42
C ARG A 35 10.45 10.58 15.95
N ASP A 36 11.16 11.50 15.31
CA ASP A 36 11.46 11.46 13.87
C ASP A 36 12.33 10.27 13.46
N ASP A 37 13.14 9.75 14.38
CA ASP A 37 14.04 8.63 14.08
C ASP A 37 13.42 7.26 14.33
N THR A 38 12.23 7.21 14.93
CA THR A 38 11.52 5.94 15.16
C THR A 38 11.03 5.37 13.86
N ILE A 39 11.17 4.05 13.68
CA ILE A 39 10.75 3.38 12.46
C ILE A 39 9.22 3.19 12.45
N VAL A 40 8.59 3.61 11.36
CA VAL A 40 7.19 3.28 11.06
C VAL A 40 7.21 1.91 10.38
N PRO A 41 6.66 0.87 11.00
CA PRO A 41 6.68 -0.45 10.38
C PRO A 41 5.69 -0.55 9.24
N ILE A 42 5.99 -1.40 8.27
CA ILE A 42 5.02 -1.85 7.26
C ILE A 42 4.73 -3.30 7.60
N ASP A 43 3.67 -3.50 8.37
CA ASP A 43 3.39 -4.80 9.01
C ASP A 43 2.58 -5.71 8.08
N LEU A 44 3.27 -6.29 7.11
CA LEU A 44 2.70 -7.28 6.21
C LEU A 44 2.96 -8.69 6.74
N SER A 45 1.93 -9.54 6.67
CA SER A 45 2.12 -10.96 6.96
C SER A 45 3.01 -11.61 5.89
N PRO A 46 3.64 -12.77 6.19
CA PRO A 46 4.41 -13.49 5.17
C PRO A 46 3.58 -13.82 3.93
N LEU A 47 2.30 -14.19 4.10
CA LEU A 47 1.41 -14.49 2.97
C LEU A 47 1.12 -13.24 2.14
N GLN A 48 0.94 -12.09 2.77
CA GLN A 48 0.74 -10.82 2.05
C GLN A 48 1.97 -10.45 1.22
N ARG A 49 3.16 -10.61 1.78
CA ARG A 49 4.42 -10.36 1.06
C ARG A 49 4.58 -11.29 -0.13
N GLU A 50 4.31 -12.57 0.08
CA GLU A 50 4.40 -13.58 -0.97
C GLU A 50 3.43 -13.29 -2.10
N TRP A 51 2.18 -12.96 -1.79
CA TRP A 51 1.17 -12.64 -2.78
C TRP A 51 1.55 -11.41 -3.60
N LEU A 52 1.94 -10.32 -2.93
CA LEU A 52 2.36 -9.08 -3.60
C LEU A 52 3.57 -9.31 -4.50
N THR A 53 4.58 -10.02 -3.99
CA THR A 53 5.79 -10.31 -4.74
C THR A 53 5.49 -11.16 -5.97
N GLY A 54 4.63 -12.17 -5.82
CA GLY A 54 4.23 -13.04 -6.92
C GLY A 54 3.47 -12.28 -8.00
N ARG A 55 2.51 -11.45 -7.61
CA ARG A 55 1.73 -10.65 -8.58
C ARG A 55 2.60 -9.63 -9.28
N HIS A 56 3.48 -8.98 -8.55
CA HIS A 56 4.42 -8.02 -9.15
C HIS A 56 5.34 -8.69 -10.18
N ALA A 57 5.85 -9.87 -9.85
CA ALA A 57 6.69 -10.65 -10.77
C ALA A 57 5.96 -11.05 -12.05
N GLU A 58 4.63 -11.19 -11.99
CA GLU A 58 3.80 -11.48 -13.17
C GLU A 58 3.49 -10.22 -13.99
N GLY A 59 4.02 -9.06 -13.60
CA GLY A 59 3.77 -7.80 -14.28
C GLY A 59 2.48 -7.11 -13.87
N ARG A 60 1.82 -7.55 -12.81
CA ARG A 60 0.59 -6.93 -12.32
C ARG A 60 0.88 -5.72 -11.47
N SER A 61 -0.04 -4.74 -11.49
CA SER A 61 0.07 -3.53 -10.67
C SER A 61 -0.41 -3.82 -9.26
N VAL A 62 0.49 -3.74 -8.32
CA VAL A 62 0.20 -3.97 -6.90
C VAL A 62 0.93 -2.92 -6.07
N GLY A 63 0.53 -2.76 -4.83
CA GLY A 63 1.24 -1.89 -3.90
C GLY A 63 0.59 -1.87 -2.53
N VAL A 64 1.17 -1.08 -1.65
CA VAL A 64 0.74 -0.91 -0.28
C VAL A 64 0.49 0.56 -0.01
N VAL A 65 -0.62 0.87 0.66
CA VAL A 65 -0.86 2.20 1.21
C VAL A 65 -0.79 2.08 2.73
N VAL A 66 0.09 2.86 3.33
CA VAL A 66 0.14 3.00 4.78
C VAL A 66 -0.50 4.32 5.14
N GLY A 67 -1.71 4.25 5.72
CA GLY A 67 -2.46 5.41 6.15
C GLY A 67 -2.15 5.79 7.57
N CYS A 68 -2.31 7.07 7.87
CA CYS A 68 -2.25 7.61 9.21
C CYS A 68 -3.26 8.76 9.32
N ARG A 69 -3.34 9.38 10.47
CA ARG A 69 -4.27 10.49 10.68
C ARG A 69 -4.05 11.64 9.69
N GLU A 70 -2.82 11.87 9.26
CA GLU A 70 -2.42 13.01 8.44
C GLU A 70 -2.54 12.75 6.93
N GLY A 71 -2.81 11.51 6.52
CA GLY A 71 -2.87 11.13 5.10
C GLY A 71 -2.37 9.72 4.89
N GLY A 72 -1.69 9.48 3.78
CA GLY A 72 -1.13 8.17 3.48
C GLY A 72 0.14 8.23 2.67
N VAL A 73 0.84 7.12 2.62
CA VAL A 73 2.04 6.94 1.79
C VAL A 73 1.79 5.77 0.84
N TRP A 74 2.05 6.00 -0.42
CA TRP A 74 1.94 4.99 -1.46
C TRP A 74 3.28 4.30 -1.69
N PHE A 75 3.28 2.98 -1.57
CA PHE A 75 4.45 2.14 -1.85
C PHE A 75 4.12 1.25 -3.05
N PRO A 76 4.60 1.62 -4.26
CA PRO A 76 4.29 0.83 -5.46
C PRO A 76 5.03 -0.50 -5.48
N GLY A 77 4.42 -1.50 -6.10
CA GLY A 77 5.03 -2.80 -6.29
C GLY A 77 5.39 -3.48 -5.00
N THR A 78 6.64 -3.89 -4.88
CA THR A 78 7.16 -4.59 -3.70
C THR A 78 7.90 -3.67 -2.73
N THR A 79 7.90 -2.36 -2.97
CA THR A 79 8.60 -1.41 -2.07
C THR A 79 8.02 -1.41 -0.66
N GLY A 80 6.73 -1.73 -0.51
CA GLY A 80 6.09 -1.88 0.79
C GLY A 80 6.43 -3.17 1.52
N CYS A 81 7.22 -4.06 0.93
CA CYS A 81 7.63 -5.33 1.56
C CYS A 81 8.89 -5.17 2.42
N GLY A 82 9.38 -3.96 2.60
CA GLY A 82 10.56 -3.67 3.41
C GLY A 82 10.25 -3.57 4.90
N ALA A 83 11.27 -3.27 5.67
CA ALA A 83 11.19 -3.22 7.14
C ALA A 83 10.54 -1.95 7.69
N GLY A 84 10.12 -1.04 6.83
CA GLY A 84 9.61 0.26 7.24
C GLY A 84 10.63 1.36 7.07
N LEU A 85 10.28 2.57 7.53
CA LEU A 85 11.16 3.74 7.40
C LEU A 85 10.97 4.69 8.58
N PRO A 86 11.97 5.56 8.84
CA PRO A 86 11.84 6.55 9.93
C PRO A 86 10.64 7.46 9.72
N VAL A 87 10.05 7.92 10.83
CA VAL A 87 8.90 8.85 10.81
C VAL A 87 9.20 10.07 9.93
N LYS A 88 10.39 10.63 10.03
CA LYS A 88 10.78 11.79 9.23
C LYS A 88 10.66 11.51 7.73
N SER A 89 11.16 10.36 7.29
CA SER A 89 11.07 9.95 5.88
C SER A 89 9.62 9.68 5.49
N PHE A 90 8.87 9.01 6.37
CA PHE A 90 7.46 8.73 6.15
C PHE A 90 6.67 10.02 5.94
N ARG A 91 6.88 11.03 6.82
CA ARG A 91 6.18 12.32 6.70
C ARG A 91 6.52 13.05 5.40
N GLY A 92 7.75 12.88 4.91
CA GLY A 92 8.16 13.47 3.63
C GLY A 92 7.46 12.87 2.42
N LEU A 93 6.88 11.68 2.56
CA LEU A 93 6.18 10.97 1.49
C LEU A 93 4.65 11.08 1.61
N LEU A 94 4.14 11.70 2.67
CA LEU A 94 2.69 11.80 2.91
C LEU A 94 1.98 12.56 1.79
N ILE A 95 0.87 12.01 1.36
CA ILE A 95 -0.07 12.69 0.46
C ILE A 95 -1.46 12.69 1.10
N THR A 96 -2.30 13.60 0.66
CA THR A 96 -3.67 13.70 1.14
C THR A 96 -4.52 12.58 0.59
N ARG A 97 -5.71 12.38 1.18
CA ARG A 97 -6.68 11.40 0.67
C ARG A 97 -7.09 11.72 -0.77
N ILE A 98 -7.25 13.00 -1.09
CA ILE A 98 -7.62 13.45 -2.44
C ILE A 98 -6.50 13.13 -3.42
N GLU A 99 -5.26 13.41 -3.04
CA GLU A 99 -4.08 13.09 -3.87
C GLU A 99 -3.95 11.58 -4.09
N LEU A 100 -4.19 10.79 -3.05
CA LEU A 100 -4.15 9.34 -3.15
C LEU A 100 -5.23 8.81 -4.09
N ALA A 101 -6.46 9.30 -3.94
CA ALA A 101 -7.57 8.93 -4.81
C ALA A 101 -7.27 9.26 -6.28
N ASP A 102 -6.68 10.42 -6.53
CA ASP A 102 -6.27 10.84 -7.87
C ASP A 102 -5.16 9.95 -8.43
N LEU A 103 -4.20 9.58 -7.61
CA LEU A 103 -3.12 8.66 -7.98
C LEU A 103 -3.70 7.31 -8.43
N ILE A 104 -4.63 6.76 -7.65
CA ILE A 104 -5.29 5.48 -7.96
C ILE A 104 -6.05 5.60 -9.28
N ARG A 105 -6.84 6.66 -9.43
CA ARG A 105 -7.63 6.89 -10.64
C ARG A 105 -6.72 6.97 -11.87
N ARG A 106 -5.63 7.70 -11.79
CA ARG A 106 -4.68 7.83 -12.91
C ARG A 106 -3.95 6.53 -13.20
N SER A 107 -3.77 5.68 -12.20
CA SER A 107 -3.10 4.37 -12.38
C SER A 107 -3.96 3.38 -13.17
N VAL A 108 -5.28 3.49 -13.08
CA VAL A 108 -6.21 2.52 -13.70
C VAL A 108 -6.99 3.09 -14.89
N SER A 109 -7.03 4.41 -15.03
CA SER A 109 -7.82 5.08 -16.08
C SER A 109 -6.93 5.92 -17.00
N SER A 110 -7.27 5.90 -18.27
CA SER A 110 -6.57 6.72 -19.27
C SER A 110 -7.03 8.19 -19.25
#